data_f7db44e578f8b610c32e49dc1b0a6a1b
#
_entry.id   f7db44e578f8b610c32e49dc1b0a6a1b
#
_cell.length_a   1.000
_cell.length_b   1.000
_cell.length_c   1.000
_cell.angle_alpha   90.00
_cell.angle_beta   90.00
_cell.angle_gamma   90.00
#
_symmetry.space_group_name_H-M   'P 1'
#
loop_
_entity.id
_entity.type
_entity.pdbx_description
1 polymer ?
#
loop_
_entity_poly.entity_id
_entity_poly.type
_entity_poly.pdbx_seq_one_letter_code
_entity_poly.pdbx_strand_id
1 'polypeptide(L)'
;VRSGDTLYSIAYQYNLDFRALAIANNLSAPYTIFVGQELSLRINASAGSSGPSLVNSNIGTAVSDNAVARTQGTADRSGGVLRQPISSGRTSSPSWSWPASGQVISNFRQGDGKGLDISGRVGDPVLAASEGDVVYSGRGIQGSGNLIILRHSERYLSAYAHNRVMLVNEGERVSAGQQIGEVGENSAGTPMLHFEIRLDGKSIDPGTLLPNR
;
A
#
# COMPACT_ATOMS: atom_id res chain seq x y z
N VAL A 1 13.72 8.07 11.24
CA VAL A 1 13.81 7.13 10.11
C VAL A 1 15.11 6.36 10.19
N ARG A 2 15.05 5.05 10.09
CA ARG A 2 16.19 4.13 10.12
C ARG A 2 16.40 3.54 8.72
N SER A 3 17.54 2.89 8.51
CA SER A 3 17.78 2.15 7.26
C SER A 3 16.76 1.02 7.10
N GLY A 4 16.15 0.94 5.91
CA GLY A 4 15.08 -0.01 5.60
C GLY A 4 13.68 0.44 6.01
N ASP A 5 13.51 1.63 6.57
CA ASP A 5 12.17 2.17 6.82
C ASP A 5 11.57 2.74 5.53
N THR A 6 10.29 2.49 5.33
CA THR A 6 9.45 3.22 4.38
C THR A 6 8.39 4.02 5.14
N LEU A 7 7.78 5.02 4.51
CA LEU A 7 6.67 5.74 5.13
C LEU A 7 5.53 4.77 5.50
N TYR A 8 5.32 3.75 4.68
CA TYR A 8 4.31 2.71 4.91
C TYR A 8 4.64 1.83 6.12
N SER A 9 5.91 1.42 6.30
CA SER A 9 6.32 0.62 7.46
C SER A 9 6.18 1.40 8.76
N ILE A 10 6.54 2.68 8.75
CA ILE A 10 6.36 3.56 9.91
C ILE A 10 4.86 3.76 10.21
N ALA A 11 4.04 4.06 9.20
CA ALA A 11 2.59 4.20 9.37
C ALA A 11 1.98 2.89 9.92
N TYR A 12 2.40 1.74 9.41
CA TYR A 12 1.97 0.43 9.89
C TYR A 12 2.32 0.21 11.36
N GLN A 13 3.58 0.47 11.74
CA GLN A 13 4.07 0.28 13.11
C GLN A 13 3.29 1.11 14.14
N TYR A 14 2.97 2.36 13.78
CA TYR A 14 2.27 3.30 14.66
C TYR A 14 0.75 3.32 14.47
N ASN A 15 0.21 2.43 13.64
CA ASN A 15 -1.22 2.33 13.34
C ASN A 15 -1.83 3.64 12.81
N LEU A 16 -1.09 4.31 11.93
CA LEU A 16 -1.44 5.59 11.31
C LEU A 16 -1.84 5.39 9.84
N ASP A 17 -2.65 6.30 9.31
CA ASP A 17 -2.85 6.44 7.87
C ASP A 17 -1.58 7.04 7.25
N PHE A 18 -1.00 6.36 6.25
CA PHE A 18 0.25 6.80 5.62
C PHE A 18 0.11 8.16 4.91
N ARG A 19 -1.07 8.50 4.38
CA ARG A 19 -1.34 9.77 3.71
C ARG A 19 -1.41 10.90 4.74
N ALA A 20 -2.09 10.66 5.85
CA ALA A 20 -2.13 11.62 6.95
C ALA A 20 -0.73 11.85 7.52
N LEU A 21 0.08 10.79 7.63
CA LEU A 21 1.48 10.90 8.03
C LEU A 21 2.30 11.67 6.99
N ALA A 22 2.09 11.43 5.69
CA ALA A 22 2.73 12.17 4.59
C ALA A 22 2.39 13.67 4.65
N ILE A 23 1.10 14.01 4.78
CA ILE A 23 0.63 15.40 4.87
C ILE A 23 1.23 16.11 6.09
N ALA A 24 1.24 15.46 7.26
CA ALA A 24 1.80 16.04 8.50
C ALA A 24 3.31 16.32 8.40
N ASN A 25 4.00 15.69 7.43
CA ASN A 25 5.44 15.83 7.20
C ASN A 25 5.79 16.47 5.84
N ASN A 26 4.81 17.07 5.14
CA ASN A 26 4.97 17.71 3.83
C ASN A 26 5.60 16.77 2.77
N LEU A 27 5.28 15.48 2.81
CA LEU A 27 5.74 14.48 1.86
C LEU A 27 4.73 14.29 0.72
N SER A 28 5.24 14.33 -0.52
CA SER A 28 4.47 14.05 -1.73
C SER A 28 4.84 12.68 -2.28
N ALA A 29 3.94 12.08 -3.08
CA ALA A 29 4.26 10.84 -3.78
C ALA A 29 5.55 11.01 -4.61
N PRO A 30 6.46 10.03 -4.58
CA PRO A 30 6.36 8.64 -4.09
C PRO A 30 6.62 8.45 -2.57
N TYR A 31 6.51 9.49 -1.75
CA TYR A 31 6.67 9.44 -0.28
C TYR A 31 8.06 8.98 0.19
N THR A 32 9.09 9.45 -0.51
CA THR A 32 10.48 9.13 -0.18
C THR A 32 10.88 9.75 1.15
N ILE A 33 11.48 8.95 2.01
CA ILE A 33 12.05 9.37 3.30
C ILE A 33 13.53 8.99 3.36
N PHE A 34 14.31 9.66 4.21
CA PHE A 34 15.76 9.49 4.29
C PHE A 34 16.16 9.06 5.69
N VAL A 35 17.21 8.23 5.78
CA VAL A 35 17.80 7.82 7.07
C VAL A 35 18.20 9.04 7.88
N GLY A 36 17.79 9.07 9.15
CA GLY A 36 18.02 10.20 10.05
C GLY A 36 16.92 11.28 9.96
N GLN A 37 16.01 11.22 8.98
CA GLN A 37 14.89 12.16 8.92
C GLN A 37 13.97 11.98 10.12
N GLU A 38 13.60 13.09 10.75
CA GLU A 38 12.57 13.12 11.79
C GLU A 38 11.20 13.24 11.17
N LEU A 39 10.25 12.43 11.61
CA LEU A 39 8.86 12.48 11.19
C LEU A 39 7.96 12.81 12.38
N SER A 40 7.08 13.79 12.21
CA SER A 40 6.00 14.04 13.16
C SER A 40 4.96 12.92 13.04
N LEU A 41 4.72 12.21 14.13
CA LEU A 41 3.66 11.20 14.23
C LEU A 41 2.31 11.80 14.65
N ARG A 42 2.27 13.13 14.91
CA ARG A 42 1.03 13.84 15.25
C ARG A 42 0.25 14.10 13.97
N ILE A 43 -0.74 13.29 13.69
CA ILE A 43 -1.68 13.49 12.59
C ILE A 43 -2.97 14.09 13.13
N ASN A 44 -3.44 15.18 12.54
CA ASN A 44 -4.78 15.69 12.81
C ASN A 44 -5.78 14.79 12.11
N ALA A 45 -6.64 14.12 12.85
CA ALA A 45 -7.66 13.21 12.32
C ALA A 45 -8.64 13.89 11.32
N SER A 46 -8.58 15.21 11.18
CA SER A 46 -9.45 15.99 10.28
C SER A 46 -8.93 16.14 8.85
N ALA A 47 -7.72 15.67 8.52
CA ALA A 47 -7.12 15.87 7.21
C ALA A 47 -7.53 14.84 6.13
N GLY A 48 -8.35 13.86 6.47
CA GLY A 48 -8.74 12.77 5.56
C GLY A 48 -9.91 13.03 4.64
N SER A 49 -10.49 14.23 4.59
CA SER A 49 -11.73 14.50 3.85
C SER A 49 -11.76 15.80 3.02
N SER A 50 -10.61 16.36 2.70
CA SER A 50 -10.57 17.56 1.85
C SER A 50 -9.74 17.28 0.60
N GLY A 51 -10.42 17.02 -0.51
CA GLY A 51 -9.82 17.12 -1.83
C GLY A 51 -9.29 18.55 -2.06
N PRO A 52 -8.36 18.77 -3.02
CA PRO A 52 -7.75 20.06 -3.25
C PRO A 52 -8.84 21.09 -3.59
N SER A 53 -9.07 22.05 -2.69
CA SER A 53 -9.85 23.24 -2.96
C SER A 53 -9.09 24.06 -4.01
N LEU A 54 -9.61 24.09 -5.22
CA LEU A 54 -9.18 25.03 -6.24
C LEU A 54 -9.51 26.44 -5.74
N VAL A 55 -8.51 27.15 -5.26
CA VAL A 55 -8.61 28.58 -4.98
C VAL A 55 -8.67 29.28 -6.32
N ASN A 56 -9.88 29.64 -6.72
CA ASN A 56 -10.16 30.45 -7.89
C ASN A 56 -9.74 31.89 -7.59
N SER A 57 -8.52 32.28 -7.96
CA SER A 57 -8.09 33.68 -7.95
C SER A 57 -8.47 34.32 -9.29
N ASN A 58 -9.62 34.93 -9.29
CA ASN A 58 -10.08 35.83 -10.35
C ASN A 58 -9.21 37.09 -10.33
N ILE A 59 -8.41 37.31 -11.36
CA ILE A 59 -7.97 38.65 -11.77
C ILE A 59 -8.15 38.77 -13.28
N GLY A 60 -8.89 39.78 -13.64
CA GLY A 60 -9.50 40.00 -14.92
C GLY A 60 -8.61 40.61 -16.01
N THR A 61 -9.21 40.56 -17.16
CA THR A 61 -9.14 41.47 -18.33
C THR A 61 -7.80 41.72 -19.04
N ALA A 62 -7.69 41.28 -20.27
CA ALA A 62 -7.77 42.19 -21.44
C ALA A 62 -7.52 41.48 -22.76
N VAL A 63 -8.36 41.77 -23.71
CA VAL A 63 -8.49 41.60 -25.15
C VAL A 63 -7.18 41.67 -25.95
N SER A 64 -6.97 40.83 -26.93
CA SER A 64 -6.90 41.22 -28.36
C SER A 64 -6.57 40.11 -29.32
N ASP A 65 -7.31 40.11 -30.39
CA ASP A 65 -7.28 39.42 -31.66
C ASP A 65 -5.91 39.05 -32.29
N ASN A 66 -5.76 37.98 -33.00
CA ASN A 66 -5.80 37.84 -34.45
C ASN A 66 -5.01 36.63 -35.00
N ALA A 67 -5.64 35.97 -36.00
CA ALA A 67 -5.11 35.42 -37.25
C ALA A 67 -4.39 34.07 -37.28
N VAL A 68 -5.15 33.11 -37.76
CA VAL A 68 -4.93 32.14 -38.86
C VAL A 68 -3.50 31.99 -39.42
N ALA A 69 -2.99 30.74 -39.37
CA ALA A 69 -2.28 30.13 -40.51
C ALA A 69 -2.29 28.60 -40.40
N ARG A 70 -2.88 27.98 -41.43
CA ARG A 70 -2.72 26.56 -41.78
C ARG A 70 -1.30 26.30 -42.26
N THR A 71 -0.68 25.21 -41.83
CA THR A 71 0.23 24.45 -42.71
C THR A 71 0.18 22.98 -42.35
N GLN A 72 -0.09 22.17 -43.37
CA GLN A 72 0.04 20.72 -43.43
C GLN A 72 1.53 20.36 -43.52
N GLY A 73 1.93 19.21 -42.96
CA GLY A 73 3.27 18.68 -43.21
C GLY A 73 3.63 17.45 -42.42
N THR A 74 3.36 16.29 -42.97
CA THR A 74 4.14 15.06 -43.05
C THR A 74 4.52 14.30 -41.76
N ALA A 75 4.13 13.02 -41.80
CA ALA A 75 4.45 11.92 -40.89
C ALA A 75 5.96 11.70 -40.76
N ASP A 76 6.40 11.44 -39.55
CA ASP A 76 7.56 10.61 -39.34
C ASP A 76 7.29 9.62 -38.17
N ARG A 77 7.50 8.34 -38.48
CA ARG A 77 7.37 7.20 -37.57
C ARG A 77 8.68 7.04 -36.83
N SER A 78 8.71 7.29 -35.54
CA SER A 78 9.75 6.77 -34.66
C SER A 78 9.12 6.29 -33.38
N GLY A 79 9.42 5.02 -33.02
CA GLY A 79 8.86 4.25 -31.93
C GLY A 79 8.99 4.91 -30.58
N GLY A 80 7.91 5.50 -30.11
CA GLY A 80 7.75 5.94 -28.73
C GLY A 80 7.19 4.79 -27.92
N VAL A 81 8.00 4.29 -26.97
CA VAL A 81 7.54 3.43 -25.88
C VAL A 81 6.39 4.16 -25.21
N LEU A 82 5.16 3.69 -25.42
CA LEU A 82 3.98 4.20 -24.72
C LEU A 82 4.15 3.90 -23.22
N ARG A 83 4.65 4.87 -22.48
CA ARG A 83 4.44 4.91 -21.04
C ARG A 83 2.93 5.04 -20.82
N GLN A 84 2.30 3.95 -20.44
CA GLN A 84 0.91 4.00 -19.99
C GLN A 84 0.81 4.97 -18.82
N PRO A 85 -0.14 5.90 -18.83
CA PRO A 85 -0.37 6.76 -17.67
C PRO A 85 -0.75 5.88 -16.49
N ILE A 86 -0.09 6.11 -15.36
CA ILE A 86 -0.42 5.51 -14.07
C ILE A 86 -1.90 5.81 -13.83
N SER A 87 -2.72 4.76 -13.84
CA SER A 87 -4.17 4.88 -13.68
C SER A 87 -4.47 5.46 -12.30
N SER A 88 -4.67 6.77 -12.26
CA SER A 88 -5.12 7.50 -11.09
C SER A 88 -6.56 7.08 -10.77
N GLY A 89 -6.78 6.57 -9.54
CA GLY A 89 -8.09 6.60 -8.92
C GLY A 89 -9.00 5.41 -9.13
N ARG A 90 -8.62 4.22 -8.65
CA ARG A 90 -9.64 3.22 -8.31
C ARG A 90 -10.08 3.44 -6.88
N THR A 91 -11.25 4.06 -6.70
CA THR A 91 -11.95 4.17 -5.42
C THR A 91 -12.73 2.90 -5.06
N SER A 92 -12.75 1.89 -5.96
CA SER A 92 -13.40 0.61 -5.70
C SER A 92 -12.58 -0.23 -4.71
N SER A 93 -13.28 -0.94 -3.83
CA SER A 93 -12.67 -1.95 -2.96
C SER A 93 -11.95 -2.99 -3.81
N PRO A 94 -10.72 -3.43 -3.43
CA PRO A 94 -10.03 -4.52 -4.11
C PRO A 94 -10.87 -5.81 -4.10
N SER A 95 -10.68 -6.66 -5.10
CA SER A 95 -11.18 -8.03 -5.06
C SER A 95 -10.22 -8.87 -4.22
N TRP A 96 -10.73 -9.45 -3.14
CA TRP A 96 -9.90 -10.16 -2.18
C TRP A 96 -9.95 -11.68 -2.38
N SER A 97 -8.82 -12.32 -2.15
CA SER A 97 -8.66 -13.77 -2.11
C SER A 97 -7.84 -14.19 -0.89
N TRP A 98 -7.95 -15.46 -0.49
CA TRP A 98 -7.20 -15.96 0.66
C TRP A 98 -5.70 -15.97 0.39
N PRO A 99 -4.89 -15.44 1.33
CA PRO A 99 -3.43 -15.37 1.16
C PRO A 99 -2.70 -16.69 1.45
N ALA A 100 -3.37 -17.66 2.08
CA ALA A 100 -2.84 -18.98 2.37
C ALA A 100 -3.98 -20.01 2.47
N SER A 101 -3.68 -21.28 2.29
CA SER A 101 -4.67 -22.37 2.25
C SER A 101 -5.07 -22.93 3.63
N GLY A 102 -4.33 -22.58 4.70
CA GLY A 102 -4.55 -23.09 6.05
C GLY A 102 -5.83 -22.61 6.71
N GLN A 103 -6.17 -23.20 7.84
CA GLN A 103 -7.34 -22.79 8.63
C GLN A 103 -7.04 -21.51 9.44
N VAL A 104 -8.05 -20.72 9.70
CA VAL A 104 -7.95 -19.57 10.63
C VAL A 104 -7.86 -20.12 12.05
N ILE A 105 -6.75 -19.85 12.72
CA ILE A 105 -6.49 -20.26 14.11
C ILE A 105 -6.67 -19.13 15.12
N SER A 106 -6.65 -17.87 14.64
CA SER A 106 -7.00 -16.67 15.42
C SER A 106 -7.75 -15.69 14.55
N ASN A 107 -8.86 -15.17 15.07
CA ASN A 107 -9.70 -14.21 14.37
C ASN A 107 -9.36 -12.78 14.76
N PHE A 108 -9.75 -11.84 13.88
CA PHE A 108 -9.71 -10.41 14.17
C PHE A 108 -10.51 -10.10 15.44
N ARG A 109 -9.92 -9.30 16.34
CA ARG A 109 -10.57 -8.76 17.53
C ARG A 109 -10.32 -7.26 17.57
N GLN A 110 -11.38 -6.49 17.67
CA GLN A 110 -11.26 -5.03 17.77
C GLN A 110 -10.45 -4.67 19.06
N GLY A 111 -9.30 -4.04 18.87
CA GLY A 111 -8.38 -3.64 19.95
C GLY A 111 -7.12 -4.50 20.08
N ASP A 112 -7.22 -5.81 20.16
CA ASP A 112 -6.09 -6.69 20.49
C ASP A 112 -5.59 -7.56 19.31
N GLY A 113 -6.47 -7.91 18.36
CA GLY A 113 -6.10 -8.75 17.21
C GLY A 113 -6.26 -7.99 15.91
N LYS A 114 -5.15 -7.55 15.33
CA LYS A 114 -5.15 -6.68 14.14
C LYS A 114 -5.43 -7.41 12.82
N GLY A 115 -5.58 -8.74 12.82
CA GLY A 115 -5.73 -9.53 11.61
C GLY A 115 -6.21 -10.95 11.87
N LEU A 116 -5.94 -11.83 10.91
CA LEU A 116 -6.17 -13.27 11.01
C LEU A 116 -4.84 -13.99 11.12
N ASP A 117 -4.78 -14.98 12.01
CA ASP A 117 -3.70 -15.95 11.98
C ASP A 117 -4.18 -17.20 11.23
N ILE A 118 -3.45 -17.56 10.19
CA ILE A 118 -3.77 -18.67 9.30
C ILE A 118 -2.69 -19.73 9.48
N SER A 119 -3.10 -20.95 9.88
CA SER A 119 -2.17 -22.07 10.05
C SER A 119 -1.51 -22.45 8.72
N GLY A 120 -0.29 -22.97 8.77
CA GLY A 120 0.41 -23.48 7.61
C GLY A 120 1.59 -24.35 8.03
N ARG A 121 2.27 -24.93 7.06
CA ARG A 121 3.59 -25.55 7.26
C ARG A 121 4.65 -24.52 6.89
N VAL A 122 5.80 -24.60 7.53
CA VAL A 122 6.96 -23.79 7.14
C VAL A 122 7.29 -24.07 5.67
N GLY A 123 7.28 -23.04 4.85
CA GLY A 123 7.52 -23.14 3.41
C GLY A 123 6.26 -23.20 2.53
N ASP A 124 5.06 -23.31 3.11
CA ASP A 124 3.81 -23.18 2.35
C ASP A 124 3.74 -21.81 1.66
N PRO A 125 3.14 -21.71 0.46
CA PRO A 125 3.09 -20.45 -0.28
C PRO A 125 2.21 -19.40 0.42
N VAL A 126 2.72 -18.18 0.47
CA VAL A 126 1.97 -16.96 0.82
C VAL A 126 1.67 -16.20 -0.46
N LEU A 127 0.40 -15.94 -0.72
CA LEU A 127 -0.11 -15.35 -1.96
C LEU A 127 -0.59 -13.91 -1.72
N ALA A 128 -0.42 -13.05 -2.72
CA ALA A 128 -1.01 -11.72 -2.72
C ALA A 128 -2.54 -11.82 -2.72
N ALA A 129 -3.19 -11.34 -1.69
CA ALA A 129 -4.64 -11.40 -1.52
C ALA A 129 -5.40 -10.56 -2.56
N SER A 130 -4.75 -9.59 -3.18
CA SER A 130 -5.22 -8.79 -4.30
C SER A 130 -4.03 -8.26 -5.08
N GLU A 131 -4.24 -7.73 -6.29
CA GLU A 131 -3.18 -7.03 -7.04
C GLU A 131 -2.71 -5.79 -6.25
N GLY A 132 -1.43 -5.42 -6.36
CA GLY A 132 -0.92 -4.25 -5.66
C GLY A 132 0.56 -3.96 -5.90
N ASP A 133 1.04 -2.90 -5.29
CA ASP A 133 2.45 -2.52 -5.28
C ASP A 133 3.07 -2.92 -3.93
N VAL A 134 4.25 -3.53 -3.95
CA VAL A 134 5.02 -3.85 -2.74
C VAL A 134 5.59 -2.54 -2.18
N VAL A 135 5.09 -2.10 -1.04
CA VAL A 135 5.51 -0.84 -0.41
C VAL A 135 6.41 -1.06 0.81
N TYR A 136 6.56 -2.31 1.22
CA TYR A 136 7.52 -2.74 2.22
C TYR A 136 7.81 -4.24 2.08
N SER A 137 9.09 -4.62 2.17
CA SER A 137 9.55 -6.01 2.24
C SER A 137 10.79 -6.07 3.14
N GLY A 138 10.61 -6.38 4.44
CA GLY A 138 11.69 -6.27 5.41
C GLY A 138 11.43 -6.88 6.78
N ARG A 139 12.40 -6.71 7.70
CA ARG A 139 12.40 -7.22 9.08
C ARG A 139 12.37 -6.12 10.14
N GLY A 140 12.26 -4.85 9.75
CA GLY A 140 12.45 -3.71 10.65
C GLY A 140 11.35 -3.51 11.70
N ILE A 141 10.19 -4.17 11.56
CA ILE A 141 9.06 -3.98 12.44
C ILE A 141 9.03 -5.04 13.54
N GLN A 142 9.13 -4.57 14.78
CA GLN A 142 9.17 -5.44 15.97
C GLN A 142 7.90 -6.31 16.06
N GLY A 143 8.10 -7.59 16.27
CA GLY A 143 7.02 -8.56 16.44
C GLY A 143 6.45 -9.14 15.14
N SER A 144 6.77 -8.57 13.97
CA SER A 144 6.22 -9.03 12.69
C SER A 144 7.11 -10.04 11.94
N GLY A 145 8.36 -10.24 12.38
CA GLY A 145 9.32 -11.07 11.66
C GLY A 145 9.60 -10.52 10.25
N ASN A 146 9.67 -11.38 9.25
CA ASN A 146 9.70 -10.97 7.85
C ASN A 146 8.29 -10.52 7.44
N LEU A 147 8.16 -9.26 7.06
CA LEU A 147 6.90 -8.61 6.73
C LEU A 147 6.89 -8.09 5.30
N ILE A 148 5.81 -8.37 4.60
CA ILE A 148 5.49 -7.77 3.30
C ILE A 148 4.25 -6.90 3.49
N ILE A 149 4.25 -5.68 2.93
CA ILE A 149 3.07 -4.81 2.86
C ILE A 149 2.80 -4.50 1.40
N LEU A 150 1.56 -4.76 0.96
CA LEU A 150 1.07 -4.41 -0.36
C LEU A 150 0.11 -3.22 -0.27
N ARG A 151 0.25 -2.28 -1.21
CA ARG A 151 -0.71 -1.21 -1.44
C ARG A 151 -1.60 -1.57 -2.62
N HIS A 152 -2.89 -1.69 -2.38
CA HIS A 152 -3.90 -2.01 -3.40
C HIS A 152 -4.58 -0.78 -3.96
N SER A 153 -4.70 0.27 -3.13
CA SER A 153 -5.24 1.58 -3.52
C SER A 153 -4.73 2.65 -2.55
N GLU A 154 -5.21 3.89 -2.72
CA GLU A 154 -4.92 4.96 -1.76
C GLU A 154 -5.45 4.67 -0.34
N ARG A 155 -6.42 3.77 -0.21
CA ARG A 155 -7.07 3.47 1.07
C ARG A 155 -6.73 2.11 1.64
N TYR A 156 -6.46 1.12 0.78
CA TYR A 156 -6.32 -0.27 1.19
C TYR A 156 -4.87 -0.75 1.14
N LEU A 157 -4.41 -1.29 2.26
CA LEU A 157 -3.17 -2.04 2.38
C LEU A 157 -3.48 -3.46 2.87
N SER A 158 -2.62 -4.40 2.52
CA SER A 158 -2.55 -5.70 3.20
C SER A 158 -1.14 -5.95 3.74
N ALA A 159 -1.05 -6.71 4.82
CA ALA A 159 0.20 -7.06 5.47
C ALA A 159 0.28 -8.57 5.71
N TYR A 160 1.47 -9.12 5.47
CA TYR A 160 1.79 -10.55 5.54
C TYR A 160 3.01 -10.72 6.41
N ALA A 161 2.83 -11.13 7.66
CA ALA A 161 3.90 -11.25 8.65
C ALA A 161 4.25 -12.70 8.96
N HIS A 162 5.41 -12.91 9.59
CA HIS A 162 6.00 -14.19 9.94
C HIS A 162 6.39 -15.04 8.71
N ASN A 163 6.76 -14.39 7.59
CA ASN A 163 7.27 -15.12 6.45
C ASN A 163 8.63 -15.75 6.77
N ARG A 164 8.87 -16.95 6.27
CA ARG A 164 10.21 -17.57 6.25
C ARG A 164 11.10 -16.87 5.23
N VAL A 165 10.56 -16.69 4.02
CA VAL A 165 11.22 -16.03 2.89
C VAL A 165 10.25 -15.03 2.28
N MET A 166 10.77 -13.88 1.88
CA MET A 166 10.09 -12.88 1.06
C MET A 166 10.60 -13.03 -0.37
N LEU A 167 9.70 -13.20 -1.34
CA LEU A 167 10.01 -13.46 -2.75
C LEU A 167 9.83 -12.23 -3.63
N VAL A 168 9.49 -11.10 -3.02
CA VAL A 168 9.25 -9.82 -3.70
C VAL A 168 10.00 -8.70 -3.00
N ASN A 169 10.35 -7.66 -3.75
CA ASN A 169 11.08 -6.49 -3.28
C ASN A 169 10.19 -5.25 -3.31
N GLU A 170 10.53 -4.24 -2.53
CA GLU A 170 9.88 -2.93 -2.56
C GLU A 170 9.91 -2.33 -3.97
N GLY A 171 8.80 -1.74 -4.37
CA GLY A 171 8.62 -1.15 -5.71
C GLY A 171 8.11 -2.13 -6.77
N GLU A 172 8.09 -3.43 -6.51
CA GLU A 172 7.52 -4.41 -7.44
C GLU A 172 6.00 -4.34 -7.44
N ARG A 173 5.40 -4.62 -8.61
CA ARG A 173 3.96 -4.82 -8.73
C ARG A 173 3.65 -6.30 -8.78
N VAL A 174 2.64 -6.72 -8.01
CA VAL A 174 2.19 -8.10 -7.93
C VAL A 174 0.75 -8.25 -8.39
N SER A 175 0.44 -9.40 -8.99
CA SER A 175 -0.92 -9.79 -9.36
C SER A 175 -1.62 -10.49 -8.20
N ALA A 176 -2.95 -10.46 -8.18
CA ALA A 176 -3.74 -11.25 -7.23
C ALA A 176 -3.39 -12.75 -7.38
N GLY A 177 -3.17 -13.44 -6.26
CA GLY A 177 -2.78 -14.85 -6.24
C GLY A 177 -1.31 -15.13 -6.57
N GLN A 178 -0.51 -14.11 -6.88
CA GLN A 178 0.94 -14.29 -7.07
C GLN A 178 1.58 -14.69 -5.74
N GLN A 179 2.48 -15.68 -5.76
CA GLN A 179 3.28 -16.02 -4.58
C GLN A 179 4.25 -14.89 -4.27
N ILE A 180 4.18 -14.37 -3.05
CA ILE A 180 5.00 -13.26 -2.57
C ILE A 180 5.94 -13.66 -1.44
N GLY A 181 5.69 -14.79 -0.78
CA GLY A 181 6.51 -15.29 0.31
C GLY A 181 6.20 -16.73 0.65
N GLU A 182 6.74 -17.19 1.76
CA GLU A 182 6.52 -18.52 2.31
C GLU A 182 6.21 -18.42 3.81
N VAL A 183 5.28 -19.24 4.27
CA VAL A 183 4.91 -19.35 5.69
C VAL A 183 6.15 -19.67 6.52
N GLY A 184 6.36 -18.91 7.58
CA GLY A 184 7.39 -19.13 8.58
C GLY A 184 6.76 -19.40 9.94
N GLU A 185 7.45 -18.99 11.00
CA GLU A 185 7.06 -19.16 12.39
C GLU A 185 6.93 -17.82 13.10
N ASN A 186 5.98 -17.71 14.01
CA ASN A 186 5.91 -16.58 14.90
C ASN A 186 6.98 -16.66 16.01
N SER A 187 7.03 -15.68 16.92
CA SER A 187 8.00 -15.64 18.02
C SER A 187 7.90 -16.82 19.02
N ALA A 188 6.78 -17.54 19.02
CA ALA A 188 6.56 -18.74 19.83
C ALA A 188 6.93 -20.04 19.08
N GLY A 189 7.46 -19.97 17.87
CA GLY A 189 7.79 -21.13 17.03
C GLY A 189 6.57 -21.82 16.41
N THR A 190 5.43 -21.13 16.34
CA THR A 190 4.21 -21.67 15.71
C THR A 190 4.21 -21.34 14.22
N PRO A 191 4.13 -22.34 13.32
CA PRO A 191 4.03 -22.08 11.88
C PRO A 191 2.69 -21.44 11.52
N MET A 192 2.72 -20.23 10.98
CA MET A 192 1.53 -19.47 10.64
C MET A 192 1.84 -18.27 9.74
N LEU A 193 0.83 -17.78 9.05
CA LEU A 193 0.79 -16.47 8.44
C LEU A 193 -0.09 -15.55 9.29
N HIS A 194 0.45 -14.41 9.73
CA HIS A 194 -0.39 -13.31 10.24
C HIS A 194 -0.75 -12.39 9.08
N PHE A 195 -2.05 -12.23 8.84
CA PHE A 195 -2.61 -11.48 7.71
C PHE A 195 -3.51 -10.33 8.17
N GLU A 196 -3.19 -9.11 7.74
CA GLU A 196 -4.02 -7.93 8.02
C GLU A 196 -4.55 -7.29 6.73
N ILE A 197 -5.74 -6.71 6.81
CA ILE A 197 -6.23 -5.71 5.85
C ILE A 197 -6.40 -4.40 6.60
N ARG A 198 -5.92 -3.32 6.00
CA ARG A 198 -6.05 -1.97 6.54
C ARG A 198 -6.81 -1.07 5.59
N LEU A 199 -7.73 -0.32 6.16
CA LEU A 199 -8.49 0.73 5.49
C LEU A 199 -8.18 2.06 6.18
N ASP A 200 -7.67 3.03 5.42
CA ASP A 200 -7.30 4.35 5.94
C ASP A 200 -6.39 4.24 7.20
N GLY A 201 -5.39 3.35 7.13
CA GLY A 201 -4.41 3.09 8.18
C GLY A 201 -4.89 2.22 9.36
N LYS A 202 -6.18 1.95 9.47
CA LYS A 202 -6.75 1.14 10.55
C LYS A 202 -6.95 -0.31 10.11
N SER A 203 -6.57 -1.25 10.96
CA SER A 203 -6.87 -2.66 10.73
C SER A 203 -8.38 -2.89 10.78
N ILE A 204 -8.88 -3.61 9.79
CA ILE A 204 -10.28 -4.04 9.69
C ILE A 204 -10.33 -5.56 9.63
N ASP A 205 -11.49 -6.14 9.96
CA ASP A 205 -11.66 -7.60 9.93
C ASP A 205 -11.53 -8.15 8.51
N PRO A 206 -10.46 -8.90 8.18
CA PRO A 206 -10.28 -9.46 6.86
C PRO A 206 -11.38 -10.48 6.51
N GLY A 207 -11.97 -11.15 7.51
CA GLY A 207 -13.03 -12.13 7.31
C GLY A 207 -14.30 -11.54 6.66
N THR A 208 -14.51 -10.22 6.76
CA THR A 208 -15.65 -9.53 6.13
C THR A 208 -15.42 -9.25 4.64
N LEU A 209 -14.18 -9.33 4.18
CA LEU A 209 -13.79 -9.02 2.80
C LEU A 209 -13.34 -10.24 2.01
N LEU A 210 -12.84 -11.26 2.69
CA LEU A 210 -12.42 -12.51 2.07
C LEU A 210 -13.64 -13.36 1.66
N PRO A 211 -13.55 -14.14 0.56
CA PRO A 211 -14.63 -15.03 0.16
C PRO A 211 -14.86 -16.12 1.21
N ASN A 212 -16.11 -16.60 1.31
CA ASN A 212 -16.44 -17.74 2.18
C ASN A 212 -15.60 -18.96 1.79
N ARG A 213 -15.13 -19.69 2.80
CA ARG A 213 -14.47 -21.00 2.66
C ARG A 213 -15.46 -22.10 2.96
#